data_2f80127e69a49c67dfbe1b90bf0331aa
#
_entry.id   2f80127e69a49c67dfbe1b90bf0331aa
#
_cell.length_a   1.000
_cell.length_b   1.000
_cell.length_c   1.000
_cell.angle_alpha   90.00
_cell.angle_beta   90.00
_cell.angle_gamma   90.00
#
_symmetry.space_group_name_H-M   'P 1'
#
loop_
_entity.id
_entity.type
_entity.pdbx_description
1 polymer ?
#
loop_
_entity_poly.entity_id
_entity_poly.type
_entity_poly.pdbx_seq_one_letter_code
_entity_poly.pdbx_strand_id
1 'polypeptide(L)'
;MSPTYVVDCSLMIDALSAREGDDVLRQRLSAPRALHAPHHLDVEVAATVRGLAAGKKITDDRGEQMLADYSRLRITRHPVWPYHPRMWQLRHNLGAYDAAYIALAEALGCELLTGDVKLKKASGHHAAVIVTR
;
A
#
# COMPACT_ATOMS: atom_id res chain seq x y z
N MET A 1 -3.31 0.19 22.59
CA MET A 1 -3.38 0.98 21.35
C MET A 1 -3.44 0.06 20.14
N SER A 2 -4.27 0.40 19.18
CA SER A 2 -4.34 -0.37 17.92
C SER A 2 -3.09 -0.09 17.07
N PRO A 3 -2.52 -1.10 16.38
CA PRO A 3 -1.43 -0.87 15.45
C PRO A 3 -1.82 0.13 14.35
N THR A 4 -0.85 0.93 13.92
CA THR A 4 -1.00 1.89 12.84
C THR A 4 -0.05 1.54 11.72
N TYR A 5 -0.55 1.48 10.50
CA TYR A 5 0.24 1.13 9.32
C TYR A 5 -0.04 2.08 8.17
N VAL A 6 1.01 2.38 7.40
CA VAL A 6 0.83 2.83 6.02
C VAL A 6 0.85 1.59 5.14
N VAL A 7 -0.06 1.52 4.17
CA VAL A 7 -0.18 0.39 3.26
C VAL A 7 0.00 0.87 1.82
N ASP A 8 0.70 0.09 1.00
CA ASP A 8 0.88 0.40 -0.40
C ASP A 8 0.01 -0.47 -1.32
N CYS A 9 0.10 -0.22 -2.63
CA CYS A 9 -0.71 -0.93 -3.61
C CYS A 9 -0.39 -2.44 -3.63
N SER A 10 0.89 -2.81 -3.57
CA SER A 10 1.27 -4.23 -3.61
C SER A 10 0.67 -5.01 -2.45
N LEU A 11 0.72 -4.43 -1.25
CA LEU A 11 0.09 -4.98 -0.05
C LEU A 11 -1.42 -5.15 -0.24
N MET A 12 -2.08 -4.09 -0.74
CA MET A 12 -3.52 -4.11 -0.97
C MET A 12 -3.94 -5.18 -1.96
N ILE A 13 -3.24 -5.31 -3.07
CA ILE A 13 -3.55 -6.34 -4.07
C ILE A 13 -3.38 -7.74 -3.50
N ASP A 14 -2.33 -7.98 -2.72
CA ASP A 14 -2.13 -9.27 -2.05
C ASP A 14 -3.29 -9.58 -1.09
N ALA A 15 -3.70 -8.61 -0.30
CA ALA A 15 -4.81 -8.77 0.64
C ALA A 15 -6.14 -9.05 -0.07
N LEU A 16 -6.41 -8.31 -1.16
CA LEU A 16 -7.65 -8.45 -1.92
C LEU A 16 -7.69 -9.74 -2.76
N SER A 17 -6.54 -10.30 -3.09
CA SER A 17 -6.46 -11.53 -3.89
C SER A 17 -6.91 -12.78 -3.13
N ALA A 18 -7.00 -12.70 -1.82
CA ALA A 18 -7.54 -13.76 -0.96
C ALA A 18 -6.92 -15.14 -1.20
N ARG A 19 -5.60 -15.20 -1.41
CA ARG A 19 -4.88 -16.46 -1.65
C ARG A 19 -4.72 -17.25 -0.35
N GLU A 20 -4.74 -18.58 -0.45
CA GLU A 20 -4.32 -19.44 0.64
C GLU A 20 -2.86 -19.12 0.97
N GLY A 21 -2.53 -19.09 2.27
CA GLY A 21 -1.20 -18.73 2.74
C GLY A 21 -1.05 -17.27 3.14
N ASP A 22 -2.03 -16.42 2.85
CA ASP A 22 -2.03 -15.03 3.27
C ASP A 22 -2.69 -14.82 4.63
N ASP A 23 -2.82 -15.88 5.44
CA ASP A 23 -3.50 -15.84 6.74
C ASP A 23 -2.85 -14.86 7.70
N VAL A 24 -1.52 -14.79 7.70
CA VAL A 24 -0.79 -13.83 8.55
C VAL A 24 -1.15 -12.40 8.17
N LEU A 25 -1.19 -12.10 6.86
CA LEU A 25 -1.56 -10.79 6.36
C LEU A 25 -3.01 -10.46 6.72
N ARG A 26 -3.94 -11.42 6.52
CA ARG A 26 -5.35 -11.22 6.88
C ARG A 26 -5.53 -10.99 8.37
N GLN A 27 -4.85 -11.74 9.21
CA GLN A 27 -4.89 -11.56 10.66
C GLN A 27 -4.39 -10.17 11.04
N ARG A 28 -3.30 -9.71 10.43
CA ARG A 28 -2.72 -8.39 10.66
C ARG A 28 -3.69 -7.27 10.26
N LEU A 29 -4.42 -7.44 9.16
CA LEU A 29 -5.38 -6.46 8.66
C LEU A 29 -6.75 -6.58 9.33
N SER A 30 -7.13 -7.74 9.85
CA SER A 30 -8.43 -7.96 10.51
C SER A 30 -8.43 -7.57 11.99
N ALA A 31 -7.26 -7.57 12.64
CA ALA A 31 -7.13 -7.09 14.01
C ALA A 31 -7.46 -5.59 14.11
N PRO A 32 -7.88 -5.08 15.27
CA PRO A 32 -8.07 -3.65 15.43
C PRO A 32 -6.78 -2.90 15.05
N ARG A 33 -6.89 -2.01 14.06
CA ARG A 33 -5.76 -1.26 13.52
C ARG A 33 -6.23 0.00 12.81
N ALA A 34 -5.30 0.92 12.58
CA ALA A 34 -5.51 2.09 11.73
C ALA A 34 -4.66 1.95 10.47
N LEU A 35 -5.30 2.07 9.32
CA LEU A 35 -4.64 2.06 8.02
C LEU A 35 -4.59 3.46 7.45
N HIS A 36 -3.44 3.84 6.92
CA HIS A 36 -3.20 5.13 6.30
C HIS A 36 -2.60 4.93 4.91
N ALA A 37 -2.90 5.81 4.01
CA ALA A 37 -2.30 5.80 2.68
C ALA A 37 -2.36 7.20 2.05
N PRO A 38 -1.44 7.49 1.11
CA PRO A 38 -1.60 8.65 0.25
C PRO A 38 -2.85 8.50 -0.64
N HIS A 39 -3.43 9.62 -1.06
CA HIS A 39 -4.62 9.61 -1.92
C HIS A 39 -4.46 8.79 -3.20
N HIS A 40 -3.27 8.74 -3.78
CA HIS A 40 -3.04 8.04 -5.05
C HIS A 40 -3.13 6.51 -4.95
N LEU A 41 -3.18 5.94 -3.73
CA LEU A 41 -3.43 4.50 -3.57
C LEU A 41 -4.72 4.08 -4.29
N ASP A 42 -5.76 4.89 -4.21
CA ASP A 42 -7.05 4.57 -4.83
C ASP A 42 -6.91 4.37 -6.35
N VAL A 43 -6.14 5.23 -7.00
CA VAL A 43 -5.90 5.12 -8.44
C VAL A 43 -4.98 3.96 -8.77
N GLU A 44 -3.94 3.73 -7.99
CA GLU A 44 -3.02 2.62 -8.20
C GLU A 44 -3.72 1.27 -8.09
N VAL A 45 -4.59 1.10 -7.09
CA VAL A 45 -5.38 -0.13 -6.93
C VAL A 45 -6.28 -0.35 -8.14
N ALA A 46 -7.01 0.67 -8.57
CA ALA A 46 -7.86 0.59 -9.75
C ALA A 46 -7.06 0.25 -11.02
N ALA A 47 -5.91 0.88 -11.20
CA ALA A 47 -5.04 0.63 -12.35
C ALA A 47 -4.50 -0.80 -12.36
N THR A 48 -4.08 -1.32 -11.20
CA THR A 48 -3.55 -2.67 -11.08
C THR A 48 -4.64 -3.72 -11.35
N VAL A 49 -5.82 -3.55 -10.77
CA VAL A 49 -6.97 -4.45 -11.01
C VAL A 49 -7.36 -4.44 -12.48
N ARG A 50 -7.42 -3.25 -13.09
CA ARG A 50 -7.70 -3.11 -14.52
C ARG A 50 -6.67 -3.86 -15.36
N GLY A 51 -5.38 -3.73 -15.05
CA GLY A 51 -4.32 -4.43 -15.76
C GLY A 51 -4.41 -5.94 -15.63
N LEU A 52 -4.73 -6.44 -14.45
CA LEU A 52 -4.91 -7.88 -14.21
C LEU A 52 -6.09 -8.44 -15.03
N ALA A 53 -7.21 -7.72 -15.07
CA ALA A 53 -8.37 -8.12 -15.86
C ALA A 53 -8.08 -8.06 -17.38
N ALA A 54 -7.44 -7.00 -17.85
CA ALA A 54 -7.08 -6.85 -19.26
C ALA A 54 -6.10 -7.95 -19.71
N GLY A 55 -5.17 -8.34 -18.84
CA GLY A 55 -4.23 -9.44 -19.08
C GLY A 55 -4.81 -10.83 -18.83
N LYS A 56 -6.09 -10.92 -18.53
CA LYS A 56 -6.81 -12.18 -18.23
C LYS A 56 -6.22 -12.98 -17.08
N LYS A 57 -5.56 -12.29 -16.15
CA LYS A 57 -5.07 -12.87 -14.90
C LYS A 57 -6.20 -13.08 -13.90
N ILE A 58 -7.23 -12.25 -13.99
CA ILE A 58 -8.47 -12.35 -13.23
C ILE A 58 -9.63 -12.10 -14.20
N THR A 59 -10.83 -12.54 -13.81
CA THR A 59 -12.05 -12.22 -14.57
C THR A 59 -12.47 -10.77 -14.28
N ASP A 60 -13.30 -10.21 -15.18
CA ASP A 60 -13.87 -8.87 -14.96
C ASP A 60 -14.71 -8.85 -13.68
N ASP A 61 -15.50 -9.91 -13.42
CA ASP A 61 -16.30 -10.00 -12.19
C ASP A 61 -15.42 -10.04 -10.94
N ARG A 62 -14.30 -10.75 -11.00
CA ARG A 62 -13.35 -10.78 -9.87
C ARG A 62 -12.74 -9.41 -9.64
N GLY A 63 -12.38 -8.69 -10.68
CA GLY A 63 -11.85 -7.33 -10.59
C GLY A 63 -12.86 -6.39 -9.94
N GLU A 64 -14.10 -6.44 -10.36
CA GLU A 64 -15.17 -5.65 -9.76
C GLU A 64 -15.35 -5.95 -8.27
N GLN A 65 -15.30 -7.25 -7.91
CA GLN A 65 -15.39 -7.67 -6.51
C GLN A 65 -14.21 -7.16 -5.67
N MET A 66 -12.99 -7.21 -6.21
CA MET A 66 -11.81 -6.70 -5.52
C MET A 66 -11.95 -5.21 -5.21
N LEU A 67 -12.43 -4.43 -6.17
CA LEU A 67 -12.65 -2.99 -5.97
C LEU A 67 -13.75 -2.73 -4.94
N ALA A 68 -14.82 -3.53 -4.94
CA ALA A 68 -15.87 -3.43 -3.94
C ALA A 68 -15.35 -3.76 -2.55
N ASP A 69 -14.53 -4.80 -2.40
CA ASP A 69 -13.92 -5.16 -1.13
C ASP A 69 -12.97 -4.06 -0.63
N TYR A 70 -12.19 -3.49 -1.54
CA TYR A 70 -11.30 -2.36 -1.22
C TYR A 70 -12.09 -1.17 -0.66
N SER A 71 -13.24 -0.86 -1.27
CA SER A 71 -14.05 0.28 -0.84
C SER A 71 -14.66 0.14 0.56
N ARG A 72 -14.72 -1.08 1.08
CA ARG A 72 -15.21 -1.36 2.44
C ARG A 72 -14.14 -1.19 3.52
N LEU A 73 -12.88 -1.09 3.13
CA LEU A 73 -11.79 -0.92 4.08
C LEU A 73 -11.77 0.50 4.63
N ARG A 74 -11.50 0.64 5.92
CA ARG A 74 -11.28 1.94 6.53
C ARG A 74 -9.82 2.33 6.34
N ILE A 75 -9.59 3.30 5.47
CA ILE A 75 -8.26 3.82 5.20
C ILE A 75 -8.34 5.34 5.35
N THR A 76 -7.47 5.89 6.19
CA THR A 76 -7.31 7.34 6.28
C THR A 76 -6.40 7.79 5.14
N ARG A 77 -6.93 8.60 4.24
CA ARG A 77 -6.20 9.09 3.07
C ARG A 77 -5.58 10.44 3.36
N HIS A 78 -4.37 10.62 2.86
CA HIS A 78 -3.59 11.83 3.09
C HIS A 78 -3.24 12.50 1.77
N PRO A 79 -3.34 13.85 1.70
CA PRO A 79 -2.82 14.56 0.53
C PRO A 79 -1.30 14.41 0.46
N VAL A 80 -0.77 14.40 -0.75
CA VAL A 80 0.64 14.14 -1.00
C VAL A 80 1.47 15.43 -1.00
N TRP A 81 0.88 16.55 -1.37
CA TRP A 81 1.62 17.79 -1.54
C TRP A 81 2.42 18.25 -0.30
N PRO A 82 1.98 18.00 0.96
CA PRO A 82 2.80 18.37 2.11
C PRO A 82 4.13 17.60 2.18
N TYR A 83 4.23 16.46 1.51
CA TYR A 83 5.41 15.60 1.54
C TYR A 83 6.34 15.81 0.35
N HIS A 84 6.03 16.76 -0.55
CA HIS A 84 6.88 17.05 -1.70
C HIS A 84 8.35 17.31 -1.32
N PRO A 85 8.68 18.08 -0.28
CA PRO A 85 10.08 18.26 0.08
C PRO A 85 10.81 16.95 0.38
N ARG A 86 10.17 16.03 1.13
CA ARG A 86 10.77 14.74 1.44
C ARG A 86 10.86 13.85 0.21
N MET A 87 9.82 13.83 -0.62
CA MET A 87 9.81 13.08 -1.88
C MET A 87 10.93 13.56 -2.80
N TRP A 88 11.19 14.86 -2.83
CA TRP A 88 12.28 15.42 -3.63
C TRP A 88 13.65 14.95 -3.12
N GLN A 89 13.86 14.91 -1.81
CA GLN A 89 15.08 14.38 -1.21
C GLN A 89 15.33 12.91 -1.58
N LEU A 90 14.26 12.14 -1.73
CA LEU A 90 14.32 10.71 -2.04
C LEU A 90 14.39 10.41 -3.55
N ARG A 91 14.35 11.42 -4.42
CA ARG A 91 14.18 11.26 -5.87
C ARG A 91 15.21 10.38 -6.56
N HIS A 92 16.42 10.30 -6.03
CA HIS A 92 17.48 9.47 -6.64
C HIS A 92 17.37 7.99 -6.25
N ASN A 93 16.62 7.68 -5.20
CA ASN A 93 16.52 6.32 -4.67
C ASN A 93 15.14 5.69 -4.90
N LEU A 94 14.10 6.51 -5.09
CA LEU A 94 12.72 6.08 -5.22
C LEU A 94 11.99 6.95 -6.25
N GLY A 95 11.09 6.32 -7.00
CA GLY A 95 10.12 7.07 -7.81
C GLY A 95 9.13 7.81 -6.92
N ALA A 96 8.40 8.77 -7.50
CA ALA A 96 7.52 9.66 -6.75
C ALA A 96 6.42 8.91 -6.00
N TYR A 97 5.82 7.89 -6.62
CA TYR A 97 4.75 7.12 -5.97
C TYR A 97 5.26 6.41 -4.72
N ASP A 98 6.38 5.70 -4.81
CA ASP A 98 6.97 4.99 -3.67
C ASP A 98 7.48 5.95 -2.61
N ALA A 99 8.09 7.06 -3.03
CA ALA A 99 8.56 8.09 -2.11
C ALA A 99 7.43 8.68 -1.26
N ALA A 100 6.22 8.79 -1.81
CA ALA A 100 5.07 9.28 -1.06
C ALA A 100 4.68 8.33 0.08
N TYR A 101 4.70 7.02 -0.15
CA TYR A 101 4.43 6.04 0.91
C TYR A 101 5.48 6.10 2.01
N ILE A 102 6.74 6.15 1.63
CA ILE A 102 7.86 6.27 2.58
C ILE A 102 7.75 7.56 3.41
N ALA A 103 7.54 8.69 2.74
CA ALA A 103 7.43 9.98 3.41
C ALA A 103 6.27 10.01 4.42
N LEU A 104 5.13 9.44 4.05
CA LEU A 104 3.96 9.36 4.92
C LEU A 104 4.27 8.48 6.15
N ALA A 105 4.89 7.32 5.96
CA ALA A 105 5.23 6.42 7.05
C ALA A 105 6.22 7.08 8.02
N GLU A 106 7.23 7.78 7.50
CA GLU A 106 8.17 8.53 8.32
C GLU A 106 7.45 9.62 9.13
N ALA A 107 6.57 10.38 8.48
CA ALA A 107 5.85 11.49 9.12
C ALA A 107 4.90 11.00 10.22
N LEU A 108 4.25 9.87 10.03
CA LEU A 108 3.35 9.28 11.02
C LEU A 108 4.10 8.47 12.09
N GLY A 109 5.39 8.17 11.87
CA GLY A 109 6.17 7.37 12.79
C GLY A 109 5.64 5.94 12.92
N CYS A 110 5.13 5.36 11.83
CA CYS A 110 4.55 4.02 11.85
C CYS A 110 5.18 3.12 10.78
N GLU A 111 4.87 1.83 10.86
CA GLU A 111 5.36 0.85 9.89
C GLU A 111 4.66 1.01 8.54
N LEU A 112 5.41 0.79 7.47
CA LEU A 112 4.88 0.66 6.11
C LEU A 112 4.81 -0.83 5.77
N LEU A 113 3.61 -1.32 5.49
CA LEU A 113 3.42 -2.69 5.02
C LEU A 113 3.42 -2.71 3.50
N THR A 114 4.25 -3.55 2.91
CA THR A 114 4.40 -3.66 1.46
C THR A 114 4.65 -5.11 1.04
N GLY A 115 4.24 -5.45 -0.17
CA GLY A 115 4.66 -6.68 -0.83
C GLY A 115 5.96 -6.52 -1.64
N ASP A 116 6.55 -5.32 -1.68
CA ASP A 116 7.70 -5.00 -2.53
C ASP A 116 8.97 -4.84 -1.69
N VAL A 117 9.87 -5.81 -1.82
CA VAL A 117 11.16 -5.79 -1.12
C VAL A 117 12.03 -4.59 -1.51
N LYS A 118 11.82 -4.00 -2.67
CA LYS A 118 12.60 -2.83 -3.14
C LYS A 118 12.45 -1.63 -2.20
N LEU A 119 11.28 -1.45 -1.61
CA LEU A 119 11.05 -0.36 -0.66
C LEU A 119 11.91 -0.52 0.59
N LYS A 120 12.06 -1.74 1.08
CA LYS A 120 12.92 -2.02 2.23
C LYS A 120 14.40 -1.81 1.91
N LYS A 121 14.81 -2.16 0.69
CA LYS A 121 16.22 -2.08 0.26
C LYS A 121 16.63 -0.67 -0.17
N ALA A 122 15.69 0.20 -0.49
CA ALA A 122 16.00 1.56 -0.93
C ALA A 122 16.75 2.32 0.16
N SER A 123 17.78 3.06 -0.23
CA SER A 123 18.56 3.86 0.70
C SER A 123 18.01 5.29 0.82
N GLY A 124 18.47 6.01 1.83
CA GLY A 124 18.14 7.42 2.00
C GLY A 124 16.91 7.71 2.83
N HIS A 125 16.16 6.67 3.24
CA HIS A 125 15.01 6.83 4.13
C HIS A 125 15.21 6.11 5.46
N HIS A 126 14.34 6.43 6.42
CA HIS A 126 14.37 5.81 7.76
C HIS A 126 12.98 5.24 8.16
N ALA A 127 12.11 4.99 7.19
CA ALA A 127 10.83 4.34 7.46
C ALA A 127 11.04 2.88 7.89
N ALA A 128 10.22 2.40 8.82
CA ALA A 128 10.20 1.00 9.22
C ALA A 128 9.35 0.22 8.20
N VAL A 129 10.01 -0.43 7.24
CA VAL A 129 9.36 -1.16 6.16
C VAL A 129 9.25 -2.64 6.50
N ILE A 130 8.03 -3.16 6.50
CA ILE A 130 7.73 -4.57 6.73
C ILE A 130 7.27 -5.18 5.40
N VAL A 131 8.06 -6.13 4.90
CA VAL A 131 7.73 -6.86 3.67
C VAL A 131 6.90 -8.08 4.04
N THR A 132 5.72 -8.21 3.43
CA THR A 132 4.75 -9.25 3.77
C THR A 132 4.81 -10.48 2.86
N ARG A 133 5.70 -10.51 1.92
CA ARG A 133 5.93 -11.67 1.04
C ARG A 133 7.17 -12.45 1.44
#